data_121d9ad3c7ba2442e18d7441a64e8a98
#
_entry.id   121d9ad3c7ba2442e18d7441a64e8a98
#
_cell.length_a   1.000
_cell.length_b   1.000
_cell.length_c   1.000
_cell.angle_alpha   90.00
_cell.angle_beta   90.00
_cell.angle_gamma   90.00
#
_symmetry.space_group_name_H-M   'P 1'
#
loop_
_entity.id
_entity.type
_entity.pdbx_description
1 polymer ?
#
loop_
_entity_poly.entity_id
_entity_poly.type
_entity_poly.pdbx_seq_one_letter_code
_entity_poly.pdbx_strand_id
1 'polypeptide(L)' 'LDLFRRFLPDALSYLKPGGVLAVELFEGHLEQARNGACAAGFDQARIALDLTGRPRVLIARKPR' A
#
# COMPACT_ATOMS: atom_id res chain seq x y z
N LEU A 1 -1.70 -6.42 -11.15
CA LEU A 1 -1.64 -6.41 -9.68
C LEU A 1 -1.12 -7.68 -9.04
N ASP A 2 -0.98 -8.77 -9.81
CA ASP A 2 -0.46 -10.01 -9.22
C ASP A 2 0.94 -9.83 -8.64
N LEU A 3 1.78 -9.11 -9.36
CA LEU A 3 3.13 -8.84 -8.87
C LEU A 3 3.10 -8.03 -7.59
N PHE A 4 2.23 -7.05 -7.53
CA PHE A 4 2.05 -6.22 -6.35
C PHE A 4 1.54 -7.05 -5.16
N ARG A 5 0.57 -7.94 -5.40
CA ARG A 5 0.03 -8.79 -4.34
C ARG A 5 1.08 -9.73 -3.76
N ARG A 6 1.99 -10.23 -4.60
CA ARG A 6 3.09 -11.07 -4.14
C ARG A 6 4.10 -10.27 -3.33
N PHE A 7 4.28 -9.02 -3.70
CA PHE A 7 5.21 -8.12 -3.04
C PHE A 7 4.74 -7.76 -1.61
N LEU A 8 3.43 -7.66 -1.40
CA LEU A 8 2.89 -7.15 -0.13
C LEU A 8 3.31 -7.95 1.10
N PRO A 9 3.24 -9.30 1.12
CA PRO A 9 3.70 -10.04 2.30
C PRO A 9 5.18 -9.85 2.57
N ASP A 10 5.99 -9.78 1.53
CA ASP A 10 7.42 -9.55 1.67
C ASP A 10 7.70 -8.17 2.23
N ALA A 11 7.00 -7.15 1.72
CA ALA A 11 7.14 -5.80 2.21
C ALA A 11 6.75 -5.70 3.69
N LEU A 12 5.65 -6.35 4.06
CA LEU A 12 5.19 -6.37 5.45
C LEU A 12 6.25 -6.99 6.37
N SER A 13 6.83 -8.10 5.94
CA SER A 13 7.87 -8.78 6.69
C SER A 13 9.13 -7.92 6.85
N TYR A 14 9.47 -7.16 5.82
CA TYR A 14 10.69 -6.36 5.78
C TYR A 14 10.61 -5.11 6.65
N LEU A 15 9.43 -4.55 6.81
CA LEU A 15 9.23 -3.33 7.57
C LEU A 15 9.35 -3.59 9.07
N LYS A 16 9.85 -2.61 9.79
CA LYS A 16 9.78 -2.61 11.25
C LYS A 16 8.35 -2.35 11.71
N PRO A 17 7.96 -2.78 12.91
CA PRO A 17 6.66 -2.42 13.46
C PRO A 17 6.43 -0.91 13.39
N GLY A 18 5.27 -0.50 12.88
CA GLY A 18 4.95 0.91 12.66
C GLY A 18 5.55 1.50 11.40
N GLY A 19 6.36 0.74 10.66
CA GLY A 19 6.94 1.19 9.39
C GLY A 19 5.89 1.42 8.32
N VAL A 20 6.21 2.25 7.34
CA VAL A 20 5.27 2.71 6.33
C VAL A 20 5.77 2.32 4.94
N LEU A 21 4.85 1.79 4.14
CA LEU A 21 5.05 1.55 2.72
C LEU A 21 4.32 2.64 1.93
N ALA A 22 5.00 3.27 0.98
CA ALA A 22 4.39 4.22 0.08
C ALA A 22 4.70 3.80 -1.36
N VAL A 23 3.67 3.60 -2.16
CA VAL A 23 3.82 3.10 -3.53
C VAL A 23 2.97 3.93 -4.48
N GLU A 24 3.55 4.38 -5.57
CA GLU A 24 2.81 5.05 -6.63
C GLU A 24 2.24 4.01 -7.58
N LEU A 25 0.95 4.14 -7.90
CA LEU A 25 0.23 3.20 -8.75
C LEU A 25 -0.67 3.95 -9.72
N PHE A 26 -1.13 3.26 -10.77
CA PHE A 26 -2.16 3.80 -11.65
C PHE A 26 -3.47 3.94 -10.90
N GLU A 27 -4.21 5.01 -11.18
CA GLU A 27 -5.46 5.33 -10.49
C GLU A 27 -6.44 4.15 -10.44
N GLY A 28 -6.57 3.44 -11.56
CA GLY A 28 -7.53 2.33 -11.64
C GLY A 28 -7.18 1.14 -10.75
N HIS A 29 -6.00 1.10 -10.17
CA HIS A 29 -5.55 -0.02 -9.34
C HIS A 29 -5.50 0.29 -7.85
N LEU A 30 -5.77 1.53 -7.46
CA LEU A 30 -5.56 1.96 -6.07
C LEU A 30 -6.49 1.27 -5.08
N GLU A 31 -7.78 1.12 -5.43
CA GLU A 31 -8.73 0.45 -4.55
C GLU A 31 -8.35 -1.01 -4.31
N GLN A 32 -7.99 -1.72 -5.38
CA GLN A 32 -7.56 -3.11 -5.27
C GLN A 32 -6.28 -3.22 -4.47
N ALA A 33 -5.36 -2.29 -4.66
CA ALA A 33 -4.10 -2.28 -3.92
C ALA A 33 -4.33 -2.02 -2.44
N ARG A 34 -5.22 -1.09 -2.10
CA ARG A 34 -5.57 -0.83 -0.71
C ARG A 34 -6.19 -2.06 -0.05
N ASN A 35 -7.13 -2.70 -0.74
CA ASN A 35 -7.77 -3.91 -0.23
C ASN A 35 -6.76 -5.03 -0.06
N GLY A 36 -5.83 -5.16 -1.01
CA GLY A 36 -4.75 -6.16 -0.92
C GLY A 36 -3.82 -5.91 0.25
N ALA A 37 -3.48 -4.66 0.51
CA ALA A 37 -2.65 -4.30 1.65
C ALA A 37 -3.34 -4.67 2.97
N CYS A 38 -4.62 -4.35 3.10
CA CYS A 38 -5.38 -4.72 4.30
C CYS A 38 -5.43 -6.22 4.47
N ALA A 39 -5.67 -6.97 3.39
CA ALA A 39 -5.73 -8.43 3.43
C ALA A 39 -4.38 -9.05 3.78
N ALA A 40 -3.28 -8.40 3.40
CA ALA A 40 -1.93 -8.90 3.70
C ALA A 40 -1.51 -8.65 5.15
N GLY A 41 -2.25 -7.82 5.88
CA GLY A 41 -1.95 -7.57 7.29
C GLY A 41 -1.47 -6.17 7.60
N PHE A 42 -1.44 -5.27 6.60
CA PHE A 42 -1.14 -3.87 6.87
C PHE A 42 -2.27 -3.23 7.68
N ASP A 43 -1.90 -2.40 8.60
CA ASP A 43 -2.80 -1.56 9.36
C ASP A 43 -3.18 -0.33 8.57
N GLN A 44 -3.88 0.54 8.70
CA GLN A 44 -4.10 1.85 8.08
C GLN A 44 -3.59 1.96 6.64
N ALA A 45 -4.28 1.35 5.70
CA ALA A 45 -3.98 1.55 4.28
C ALA A 45 -4.88 2.67 3.74
N ARG A 46 -4.28 3.68 3.10
CA ARG A 46 -5.01 4.81 2.55
C ARG A 46 -4.44 5.26 1.21
N ILE A 47 -5.27 5.95 0.45
CA ILE A 47 -4.88 6.50 -0.84
C ILE A 47 -4.60 7.99 -0.66
N ALA A 48 -3.44 8.43 -1.13
CA ALA A 48 -3.03 9.82 -1.05
C ALA A 48 -2.89 10.43 -2.45
N LEU A 49 -2.93 11.75 -2.51
CA LEU A 49 -2.77 12.48 -3.76
C LEU A 49 -1.28 12.63 -4.08
N ASP A 50 -0.96 12.63 -5.37
CA ASP A 50 0.39 12.98 -5.82
C ASP A 50 0.56 14.50 -5.87
N LEU A 51 1.71 14.95 -6.37
CA LEU A 51 2.02 16.37 -6.44
C LEU A 51 1.10 17.13 -7.41
N THR A 52 0.45 16.44 -8.33
CA THR A 52 -0.50 17.06 -9.26
C THR A 52 -1.94 17.05 -8.74
N GLY A 53 -2.15 16.53 -7.53
CA GLY A 53 -3.47 16.47 -6.91
C GLY A 53 -4.31 15.28 -7.34
N ARG A 54 -3.71 14.25 -7.95
CA ARG A 54 -4.42 13.04 -8.37
C ARG A 54 -4.21 11.91 -7.37
N PRO A 55 -5.22 11.06 -7.13
CA PRO A 55 -5.03 9.89 -6.29
C PRO A 55 -4.11 8.90 -7.01
N ARG A 56 -2.90 8.72 -6.52
CA ARG A 56 -1.89 7.87 -7.15
C ARG A 56 -1.00 7.13 -6.17
N VAL A 57 -1.10 7.42 -4.90
CA VAL A 57 -0.18 6.87 -3.92
C VAL A 57 -0.94 6.03 -2.90
N LEU A 58 -0.52 4.79 -2.73
CA LEU A 58 -0.98 3.96 -1.63
C LEU A 58 0.00 4.10 -0.48
N ILE A 59 -0.52 4.43 0.69
CA ILE A 59 0.27 4.48 1.92
C ILE A 59 -0.31 3.45 2.88
N ALA A 60 0.54 2.54 3.34
CA ALA A 60 0.11 1.48 4.23
C ALA A 60 1.11 1.34 5.37
N ARG A 61 0.61 1.09 6.58
CA ARG A 61 1.46 0.99 7.76
C ARG A 61 1.45 -0.43 8.29
N LYS A 62 2.65 -0.92 8.65
CA LYS A 62 2.76 -2.18 9.37
C LYS A 62 2.29 -1.98 10.81
N PRO A 63 1.48 -2.91 11.38
CA PRO A 63 1.06 -2.82 12.78
C PRO A 63 2.26 -2.69 13.72
N ARG A 64 2.07 -1.95 14.75
CA ARG A 64 3.07 -1.75 15.79
C ARG A 64 3.20 -2.94 16.73
#